data_c529797ad728f4baba71464bbd79874d
#
_entry.id   c529797ad728f4baba71464bbd79874d
#
_cell.length_a   1.000
_cell.length_b   1.000
_cell.length_c   1.000
_cell.angle_alpha   90.00
_cell.angle_beta   90.00
_cell.angle_gamma   90.00
#
_symmetry.space_group_name_H-M   'P 1'
#
loop_
_entity.id
_entity.type
_entity.pdbx_description
1 polymer ?
#
loop_
_entity_poly.entity_id
_entity_poly.type
_entity_poly.pdbx_seq_one_letter_code
_entity_poly.pdbx_strand_id
1 'polypeptide(L)'
;MKKYLFLDRGLMNPRQMSNAKLNLEKIRKDKTVFFKEDYFSEPSRKWEVRYDNGYPNVIYDREEKIYRCYYTLFIYDSDSAGTPLEKRGEKKYTPGPERITGLCYACSKDGIHWEKPELGIVEFEGNRKNNILFSYVHGTGVFLDEEEKDPDKRYKLVTKVDYAPGCGLRKWTGRQPQADTHNFVFRDHRTGRFVLITRIWRNGQRIAAKCESSDFINWSDPVEIFRGRGFEDQIYSMPVFVYNGIYMGIPSVYHEGDVTEENYDTVDLRLAYSVNLDNWEEAVIGENFIERGSGNYPEGEFDCGCIYAAAPVPEGKRLYFYYMGGNGRHTGFRETSFSRGCLEKDCFVYYGQKNKAQEAVLTTNPFFFYGKNLSVLVRAGEESSVAVEVLDNEGCVHIKGKPGQRTENETEGGSAEWRKVVWEEGFGN
;
A
#
# COMPACT_ATOMS: atom_id res chain seq x y z
N MET A 1 -7.87 8.07 22.98
CA MET A 1 -6.49 7.83 23.45
C MET A 1 -5.54 8.29 22.37
N LYS A 2 -4.58 9.18 22.65
CA LYS A 2 -3.56 9.59 21.68
C LYS A 2 -2.53 8.47 21.60
N LYS A 3 -2.17 8.05 20.38
CA LYS A 3 -1.16 7.03 20.12
C LYS A 3 0.07 7.69 19.50
N TYR A 4 1.24 7.24 19.88
CA TYR A 4 2.52 7.64 19.31
C TYR A 4 3.15 6.41 18.66
N LEU A 5 3.41 6.50 17.37
CA LEU A 5 4.10 5.45 16.61
C LEU A 5 5.59 5.75 16.55
N PHE A 6 6.42 4.74 16.65
CA PHE A 6 7.89 4.88 16.54
C PHE A 6 8.39 5.29 15.14
N LEU A 7 7.47 5.50 14.20
CA LEU A 7 7.74 6.12 12.90
C LEU A 7 8.13 7.58 13.01
N ASP A 8 7.54 8.32 13.97
CA ASP A 8 7.90 9.71 14.19
C ASP A 8 9.30 9.79 14.81
N ARG A 9 10.31 10.00 13.95
CA ARG A 9 11.70 10.16 14.38
C ARG A 9 11.90 11.34 15.33
N GLY A 10 11.05 12.36 15.27
CA GLY A 10 11.04 13.45 16.23
C GLY A 10 10.66 13.04 17.65
N LEU A 11 9.98 11.90 17.81
CA LEU A 11 9.64 11.35 19.11
C LEU A 11 10.87 10.77 19.83
N MET A 12 11.82 10.19 19.09
CA MET A 12 12.93 9.43 19.67
C MET A 12 14.16 10.30 19.89
N ASN A 13 14.87 10.06 20.98
CA ASN A 13 16.16 10.67 21.28
C ASN A 13 17.31 9.68 20.96
N PRO A 14 17.88 9.70 19.75
CA PRO A 14 18.87 8.72 19.35
C PRO A 14 20.18 8.78 20.15
N ARG A 15 20.46 9.90 20.82
CA ARG A 15 21.67 10.06 21.66
C ARG A 15 21.56 9.33 23.00
N GLN A 16 20.36 9.01 23.43
CA GLN A 16 20.07 8.33 24.69
C GLN A 16 19.45 6.94 24.45
N MET A 17 19.81 6.31 23.36
CA MET A 17 19.38 4.96 23.03
C MET A 17 20.58 4.02 23.00
N SER A 18 20.44 2.82 23.54
CA SER A 18 21.48 1.79 23.52
C SER A 18 20.92 0.44 23.16
N ASN A 19 21.70 -0.38 22.44
CA ASN A 19 21.37 -1.74 22.02
C ASN A 19 20.00 -1.91 21.34
N ALA A 20 19.40 -0.84 20.83
CA ALA A 20 18.10 -0.84 20.19
C ALA A 20 18.24 -0.66 18.67
N LYS A 21 17.47 -1.42 17.90
CA LYS A 21 17.36 -1.31 16.43
C LYS A 21 15.89 -1.16 16.06
N LEU A 22 15.59 -0.18 15.21
CA LEU A 22 14.29 -0.08 14.55
C LEU A 22 14.19 -1.17 13.47
N ASN A 23 13.11 -1.90 13.48
CA ASN A 23 12.79 -2.95 12.52
C ASN A 23 11.44 -2.68 11.89
N LEU A 24 11.29 -3.10 10.64
CA LEU A 24 10.03 -3.08 9.93
C LEU A 24 9.24 -4.36 10.26
N GLU A 25 7.96 -4.20 10.59
CA GLU A 25 7.06 -5.36 10.65
C GLU A 25 6.61 -5.69 9.24
N LYS A 26 6.81 -6.94 8.83
CA LYS A 26 6.48 -7.40 7.49
C LYS A 26 5.03 -7.85 7.41
N ILE A 27 4.41 -7.60 6.28
CA ILE A 27 3.05 -8.07 6.00
C ILE A 27 3.05 -9.61 5.96
N ARG A 28 2.15 -10.22 6.71
CA ARG A 28 1.88 -11.64 6.60
C ARG A 28 0.94 -11.88 5.43
N LYS A 29 1.47 -12.45 4.33
CA LYS A 29 0.69 -12.77 3.14
C LYS A 29 -0.24 -13.96 3.40
N ASP A 30 -1.48 -13.89 2.90
CA ASP A 30 -2.45 -15.01 2.98
C ASP A 30 -2.08 -16.16 2.05
N LYS A 31 -1.22 -15.93 1.05
CA LYS A 31 -0.81 -16.87 -0.01
C LYS A 31 -1.98 -17.42 -0.85
N THR A 32 -3.18 -16.91 -0.66
CA THR A 32 -4.37 -17.29 -1.42
C THR A 32 -4.54 -16.35 -2.60
N VAL A 33 -4.67 -16.90 -3.78
CA VAL A 33 -5.07 -16.17 -4.97
C VAL A 33 -6.59 -16.10 -5.02
N PHE A 34 -7.16 -14.90 -4.95
CA PHE A 34 -8.60 -14.69 -4.99
C PHE A 34 -9.14 -14.73 -6.41
N PHE A 35 -8.43 -14.13 -7.35
CA PHE A 35 -8.66 -14.23 -8.78
C PHE A 35 -7.40 -13.86 -9.57
N LYS A 36 -7.38 -14.24 -10.81
CA LYS A 36 -6.33 -13.96 -11.81
C LYS A 36 -6.94 -13.73 -13.18
N GLU A 37 -6.10 -13.53 -14.17
CA GLU A 37 -6.50 -13.45 -15.58
C GLU A 37 -7.24 -14.72 -16.01
N ASP A 38 -8.38 -14.54 -16.68
CA ASP A 38 -9.25 -15.64 -17.10
C ASP A 38 -9.32 -15.82 -18.63
N TYR A 39 -8.40 -15.23 -19.40
CA TYR A 39 -8.44 -15.28 -20.87
C TYR A 39 -8.33 -16.71 -21.42
N PHE A 40 -7.48 -17.56 -20.84
CA PHE A 40 -7.28 -18.95 -21.24
C PHE A 40 -8.08 -19.95 -20.38
N SER A 41 -8.90 -19.47 -19.46
CA SER A 41 -9.75 -20.33 -18.61
C SER A 41 -11.03 -20.74 -19.32
N GLU A 42 -11.75 -21.72 -18.78
CA GLU A 42 -13.08 -22.10 -19.25
C GLU A 42 -14.11 -21.96 -18.11
N PRO A 43 -15.14 -21.14 -18.26
CA PRO A 43 -15.41 -20.24 -19.38
C PRO A 43 -14.46 -19.03 -19.40
N SER A 44 -14.00 -18.66 -20.60
CA SER A 44 -13.02 -17.57 -20.74
C SER A 44 -13.66 -16.20 -20.62
N ARG A 45 -12.90 -15.26 -20.02
CA ARG A 45 -13.18 -13.83 -20.10
C ARG A 45 -12.24 -13.18 -21.11
N LYS A 46 -12.72 -13.01 -22.33
CA LYS A 46 -11.89 -12.55 -23.46
C LYS A 46 -11.30 -11.14 -23.26
N TRP A 47 -11.83 -10.36 -22.35
CA TRP A 47 -11.28 -9.05 -21.98
C TRP A 47 -10.22 -9.11 -20.85
N GLU A 48 -9.98 -10.25 -20.23
CA GLU A 48 -8.96 -10.41 -19.20
C GLU A 48 -7.66 -10.98 -19.75
N VAL A 49 -7.14 -10.33 -20.79
CA VAL A 49 -5.96 -10.78 -21.55
C VAL A 49 -4.68 -10.65 -20.73
N ARG A 50 -4.54 -9.54 -19.99
CA ARG A 50 -3.36 -9.25 -19.18
C ARG A 50 -3.70 -8.21 -18.13
N TYR A 51 -3.59 -8.55 -16.86
CA TYR A 51 -3.76 -7.57 -15.79
C TYR A 51 -2.59 -6.58 -15.69
N ASP A 52 -1.42 -6.97 -16.17
CA ASP A 52 -0.20 -6.18 -16.12
C ASP A 52 0.15 -5.78 -14.67
N ASN A 53 0.10 -4.50 -14.32
CA ASN A 53 0.32 -4.02 -12.95
C ASN A 53 -0.95 -4.09 -12.09
N GLY A 54 -2.11 -4.23 -12.68
CA GLY A 54 -3.41 -4.30 -12.02
C GLY A 54 -3.86 -3.02 -11.32
N TYR A 55 -2.96 -2.29 -10.68
CA TYR A 55 -3.23 -1.06 -9.91
C TYR A 55 -4.52 -1.13 -9.09
N PRO A 56 -4.60 -2.01 -8.09
CA PRO A 56 -5.83 -2.29 -7.38
C PRO A 56 -6.24 -1.10 -6.50
N ASN A 57 -7.53 -0.77 -6.52
CA ASN A 57 -8.14 0.14 -5.57
C ASN A 57 -9.20 -0.65 -4.81
N VAL A 58 -8.97 -0.94 -3.55
CA VAL A 58 -9.88 -1.73 -2.73
C VAL A 58 -10.51 -0.85 -1.67
N ILE A 59 -11.84 -0.80 -1.67
CA ILE A 59 -12.65 0.04 -0.81
C ILE A 59 -13.66 -0.84 -0.09
N TYR A 60 -13.77 -0.71 1.24
CA TYR A 60 -14.88 -1.27 1.98
C TYR A 60 -15.94 -0.19 2.17
N ASP A 61 -17.05 -0.30 1.44
CA ASP A 61 -18.21 0.56 1.61
C ASP A 61 -18.97 0.13 2.85
N ARG A 62 -18.93 0.96 3.90
CA ARG A 62 -19.55 0.66 5.20
C ARG A 62 -21.06 0.74 5.17
N GLU A 63 -21.64 1.56 4.29
CA GLU A 63 -23.07 1.71 4.16
C GLU A 63 -23.68 0.49 3.47
N GLU A 64 -23.07 0.05 2.37
CA GLU A 64 -23.50 -1.13 1.63
C GLU A 64 -22.93 -2.43 2.16
N LYS A 65 -21.94 -2.38 3.08
CA LYS A 65 -21.23 -3.53 3.67
C LYS A 65 -20.64 -4.47 2.62
N ILE A 66 -19.97 -3.88 1.64
CA ILE A 66 -19.36 -4.59 0.52
C ILE A 66 -17.95 -4.11 0.26
N TYR A 67 -17.07 -5.03 -0.07
CA TYR A 67 -15.76 -4.72 -0.62
C TYR A 67 -15.89 -4.51 -2.12
N ARG A 68 -15.25 -3.46 -2.64
CA ARG A 68 -15.18 -3.14 -4.06
C ARG A 68 -13.72 -3.09 -4.49
N CYS A 69 -13.39 -3.75 -5.58
CA CYS A 69 -12.08 -3.71 -6.21
C CYS A 69 -12.20 -3.14 -7.62
N TYR A 70 -11.48 -2.06 -7.86
CA TYR A 70 -11.32 -1.47 -9.18
C TYR A 70 -9.89 -1.73 -9.63
N TYR A 71 -9.70 -2.34 -10.80
CA TYR A 71 -8.38 -2.73 -11.27
C TYR A 71 -8.21 -2.47 -12.76
N THR A 72 -6.99 -2.06 -13.12
CA THR A 72 -6.61 -1.75 -14.50
C THR A 72 -6.02 -2.99 -15.17
N LEU A 73 -6.33 -3.19 -16.45
CA LEU A 73 -5.77 -4.26 -17.25
C LEU A 73 -5.68 -3.87 -18.72
N PHE A 74 -4.97 -4.66 -19.52
CA PHE A 74 -5.12 -4.66 -20.96
C PHE A 74 -6.31 -5.56 -21.33
N ILE A 75 -7.38 -4.95 -21.84
CA ILE A 75 -8.54 -5.70 -22.38
C ILE A 75 -8.28 -6.21 -23.79
N TYR A 76 -7.25 -5.69 -24.44
CA TYR A 76 -6.71 -6.18 -25.70
C TYR A 76 -5.18 -6.05 -25.68
N ASP A 77 -4.50 -7.16 -25.96
CA ASP A 77 -3.05 -7.26 -26.12
C ASP A 77 -2.76 -8.48 -27.00
N SER A 78 -2.38 -8.22 -28.25
CA SER A 78 -2.24 -9.27 -29.27
C SER A 78 -1.16 -10.29 -28.95
N ASP A 79 -0.06 -9.87 -28.32
CA ASP A 79 1.03 -10.80 -27.97
C ASP A 79 0.64 -11.73 -26.81
N SER A 80 -0.04 -11.19 -25.79
CA SER A 80 -0.54 -12.00 -24.67
C SER A 80 -1.69 -12.93 -25.12
N ALA A 81 -2.61 -12.46 -25.97
CA ALA A 81 -3.70 -13.28 -26.49
C ALA A 81 -3.22 -14.38 -27.43
N GLY A 82 -2.21 -14.10 -28.25
CA GLY A 82 -1.66 -15.03 -29.24
C GLY A 82 -0.60 -15.98 -28.71
N THR A 83 -0.18 -15.85 -27.43
CA THR A 83 0.87 -16.69 -26.83
C THR A 83 0.32 -17.51 -25.68
N PRO A 84 0.06 -18.81 -25.86
CA PRO A 84 -0.37 -19.72 -24.80
C PRO A 84 0.60 -19.72 -23.61
N LEU A 85 0.06 -19.96 -22.40
CA LEU A 85 0.82 -19.83 -21.14
C LEU A 85 2.11 -20.67 -21.14
N GLU A 86 2.04 -21.90 -21.62
CA GLU A 86 3.16 -22.85 -21.68
C GLU A 86 4.30 -22.43 -22.62
N LYS A 87 4.04 -21.47 -23.53
CA LYS A 87 5.04 -20.95 -24.47
C LYS A 87 5.67 -19.63 -24.04
N ARG A 88 5.10 -18.99 -23.02
CA ARG A 88 5.55 -17.64 -22.58
C ARG A 88 6.92 -17.64 -21.93
N GLY A 89 7.31 -18.75 -21.28
CA GLY A 89 8.65 -18.88 -20.66
C GLY A 89 9.80 -18.83 -21.66
N GLU A 90 9.56 -19.26 -22.91
CA GLU A 90 10.55 -19.34 -23.98
C GLU A 90 10.52 -18.15 -24.94
N LYS A 91 9.49 -17.30 -24.84
CA LYS A 91 9.25 -16.18 -25.75
C LYS A 91 9.44 -14.83 -25.06
N LYS A 92 10.16 -13.92 -25.71
CA LYS A 92 10.21 -12.53 -25.28
C LYS A 92 8.85 -11.85 -25.52
N TYR A 93 8.31 -11.20 -24.51
CA TYR A 93 7.13 -10.34 -24.65
C TYR A 93 7.45 -9.15 -25.57
N THR A 94 6.62 -8.94 -26.58
CA THR A 94 6.74 -7.85 -27.54
C THR A 94 5.38 -7.18 -27.70
N PRO A 95 5.12 -6.07 -26.97
CA PRO A 95 3.82 -5.42 -27.03
C PRO A 95 3.51 -4.98 -28.46
N GLY A 96 2.33 -5.39 -28.96
CA GLY A 96 1.83 -4.94 -30.27
C GLY A 96 1.51 -3.44 -30.26
N PRO A 97 1.37 -2.83 -31.47
CA PRO A 97 0.99 -1.42 -31.57
C PRO A 97 -0.44 -1.16 -31.08
N GLU A 98 -1.28 -2.16 -31.09
CA GLU A 98 -2.69 -2.08 -30.70
C GLU A 98 -2.89 -2.76 -29.34
N ARG A 99 -2.71 -2.00 -28.28
CA ARG A 99 -3.10 -2.40 -26.92
C ARG A 99 -4.21 -1.50 -26.42
N ILE A 100 -5.24 -2.07 -25.83
CA ILE A 100 -6.35 -1.32 -25.25
C ILE A 100 -6.37 -1.59 -23.76
N THR A 101 -6.21 -0.53 -22.98
CA THR A 101 -6.33 -0.58 -21.52
C THR A 101 -7.77 -0.41 -21.09
N GLY A 102 -8.11 -0.92 -19.91
CA GLY A 102 -9.44 -0.78 -19.33
C GLY A 102 -9.42 -0.79 -17.81
N LEU A 103 -10.52 -0.34 -17.25
CA LEU A 103 -10.82 -0.44 -15.83
C LEU A 103 -11.93 -1.46 -15.64
N CYS A 104 -11.68 -2.47 -14.84
CA CYS A 104 -12.64 -3.50 -14.45
C CYS A 104 -13.02 -3.42 -12.98
N TYR A 105 -14.10 -4.11 -12.63
CA TYR A 105 -14.68 -4.12 -11.31
C TYR A 105 -14.89 -5.55 -10.80
N ALA A 106 -14.60 -5.74 -9.52
CA ALA A 106 -14.98 -6.93 -8.76
C ALA A 106 -15.52 -6.51 -7.38
N CYS A 107 -16.34 -7.33 -6.77
CA CYS A 107 -16.89 -7.10 -5.44
C CYS A 107 -16.88 -8.35 -4.58
N SER A 108 -16.96 -8.14 -3.25
CA SER A 108 -16.98 -9.22 -2.29
C SER A 108 -17.75 -8.81 -1.03
N LYS A 109 -18.41 -9.76 -0.38
CA LYS A 109 -19.07 -9.54 0.91
C LYS A 109 -18.13 -9.72 2.10
N ASP A 110 -17.07 -10.50 1.94
CA ASP A 110 -16.15 -10.91 3.00
C ASP A 110 -14.68 -10.58 2.72
N GLY A 111 -14.38 -9.97 1.56
CA GLY A 111 -13.02 -9.65 1.15
C GLY A 111 -12.17 -10.86 0.75
N ILE A 112 -12.79 -12.04 0.62
CA ILE A 112 -12.13 -13.30 0.26
C ILE A 112 -12.75 -13.89 -1.01
N HIS A 113 -14.08 -13.99 -1.02
CA HIS A 113 -14.83 -14.52 -2.19
C HIS A 113 -15.25 -13.37 -3.08
N TRP A 114 -14.60 -13.25 -4.22
CA TRP A 114 -14.76 -12.14 -5.14
C TRP A 114 -15.58 -12.54 -6.37
N GLU A 115 -16.53 -11.70 -6.72
CA GLU A 115 -17.37 -11.83 -7.90
C GLU A 115 -17.03 -10.73 -8.91
N LYS A 116 -17.10 -11.07 -10.20
CA LYS A 116 -16.93 -10.14 -11.32
C LYS A 116 -18.29 -10.03 -12.03
N PRO A 117 -19.18 -9.10 -11.60
CA PRO A 117 -20.55 -9.03 -12.10
C PRO A 117 -20.60 -8.53 -13.55
N GLU A 118 -21.63 -8.94 -14.29
CA GLU A 118 -21.99 -8.36 -15.58
C GLU A 118 -22.57 -6.96 -15.37
N LEU A 119 -21.82 -5.91 -15.72
CA LEU A 119 -22.22 -4.53 -15.49
C LEU A 119 -23.11 -3.95 -16.59
N GLY A 120 -23.04 -4.46 -17.82
CA GLY A 120 -23.81 -3.97 -18.94
C GLY A 120 -23.40 -2.59 -19.47
N ILE A 121 -22.23 -2.07 -19.07
CA ILE A 121 -21.80 -0.68 -19.33
C ILE A 121 -21.04 -0.59 -20.67
N VAL A 122 -19.99 -1.38 -20.82
CA VAL A 122 -19.09 -1.33 -21.98
C VAL A 122 -19.38 -2.48 -22.93
N GLU A 123 -19.49 -2.15 -24.21
CA GLU A 123 -19.57 -3.19 -25.26
C GLU A 123 -18.16 -3.73 -25.53
N PHE A 124 -18.06 -5.07 -25.55
CA PHE A 124 -16.85 -5.78 -25.88
C PHE A 124 -17.22 -7.00 -26.76
N GLU A 125 -16.64 -7.08 -27.95
CA GLU A 125 -16.90 -8.17 -28.95
C GLU A 125 -18.39 -8.46 -29.17
N GLY A 126 -19.19 -7.40 -29.35
CA GLY A 126 -20.62 -7.50 -29.71
C GLY A 126 -21.57 -7.79 -28.57
N ASN A 127 -21.11 -7.78 -27.29
CA ASN A 127 -21.98 -7.92 -26.14
C ASN A 127 -21.53 -7.04 -24.97
N ARG A 128 -22.38 -6.95 -23.93
CA ARG A 128 -22.12 -6.19 -22.70
C ARG A 128 -22.06 -7.07 -21.45
N LYS A 129 -21.89 -8.37 -21.60
CA LYS A 129 -21.78 -9.31 -20.48
C LYS A 129 -20.37 -9.36 -19.93
N ASN A 130 -19.94 -8.28 -19.37
CA ASN A 130 -18.59 -8.10 -18.81
C ASN A 130 -18.61 -7.17 -17.59
N ASN A 131 -17.48 -7.11 -16.87
CA ASN A 131 -17.26 -6.26 -15.72
C ASN A 131 -16.38 -5.03 -16.04
N ILE A 132 -16.32 -4.59 -17.30
CA ILE A 132 -15.58 -3.42 -17.74
C ILE A 132 -16.36 -2.15 -17.40
N LEU A 133 -15.74 -1.22 -16.70
CA LEU A 133 -16.29 0.11 -16.42
C LEU A 133 -15.91 1.14 -17.50
N PHE A 134 -14.66 1.11 -17.94
CA PHE A 134 -14.12 2.02 -18.95
C PHE A 134 -13.11 1.30 -19.83
N SER A 135 -13.08 1.66 -21.11
CA SER A 135 -12.00 1.32 -22.04
C SER A 135 -11.10 2.53 -22.28
N TYR A 136 -9.85 2.32 -22.73
CA TYR A 136 -8.85 3.36 -23.04
C TYR A 136 -8.44 4.20 -21.83
N VAL A 137 -8.49 3.62 -20.64
CA VAL A 137 -8.05 4.24 -19.39
C VAL A 137 -6.95 3.43 -18.74
N HIS A 138 -5.98 4.08 -18.10
CA HIS A 138 -4.85 3.41 -17.48
C HIS A 138 -4.44 4.06 -16.16
N GLY A 139 -3.96 3.25 -15.22
CA GLY A 139 -3.45 3.75 -13.94
C GLY A 139 -4.50 4.47 -13.11
N THR A 140 -5.71 3.96 -13.08
CA THR A 140 -6.86 4.61 -12.43
C THR A 140 -6.76 4.53 -10.91
N GLY A 141 -6.89 5.68 -10.26
CA GLY A 141 -7.15 5.80 -8.82
C GLY A 141 -8.63 6.03 -8.56
N VAL A 142 -9.22 5.20 -7.70
CA VAL A 142 -10.63 5.30 -7.29
C VAL A 142 -10.71 5.40 -5.78
N PHE A 143 -11.54 6.31 -5.27
CA PHE A 143 -11.81 6.38 -3.84
C PHE A 143 -13.28 6.71 -3.55
N LEU A 144 -13.73 6.36 -2.36
CA LEU A 144 -15.02 6.72 -1.80
C LEU A 144 -14.86 7.99 -0.97
N ASP A 145 -15.48 9.09 -1.43
CA ASP A 145 -15.54 10.35 -0.70
C ASP A 145 -16.68 10.30 0.32
N GLU A 146 -16.37 9.92 1.54
CA GLU A 146 -17.37 9.80 2.63
C GLU A 146 -17.95 11.17 3.05
N GLU A 147 -17.32 12.28 2.67
CA GLU A 147 -17.81 13.65 2.96
C GLU A 147 -18.73 14.19 1.85
N GLU A 148 -18.84 13.51 0.70
CA GLU A 148 -19.69 13.91 -0.41
C GLU A 148 -21.16 13.63 -0.05
N LYS A 149 -22.00 14.67 -0.20
CA LYS A 149 -23.43 14.62 0.14
C LYS A 149 -24.29 14.09 -1.01
N ASP A 150 -23.82 14.26 -2.23
CA ASP A 150 -24.50 13.76 -3.42
C ASP A 150 -24.12 12.29 -3.62
N PRO A 151 -25.05 11.34 -3.46
CA PRO A 151 -24.75 9.90 -3.57
C PRO A 151 -24.21 9.53 -4.94
N ASP A 152 -24.60 10.24 -5.99
CA ASP A 152 -24.14 9.98 -7.36
C ASP A 152 -22.68 10.45 -7.60
N LYS A 153 -22.07 11.17 -6.65
CA LYS A 153 -20.72 11.71 -6.73
C LYS A 153 -19.76 11.14 -5.68
N ARG A 154 -20.22 10.25 -4.83
CA ARG A 154 -19.40 9.69 -3.73
C ARG A 154 -18.19 8.92 -4.25
N TYR A 155 -18.36 8.14 -5.31
CA TYR A 155 -17.21 7.46 -5.95
C TYR A 155 -16.58 8.40 -6.95
N LYS A 156 -15.29 8.67 -6.74
CA LYS A 156 -14.50 9.58 -7.56
C LYS A 156 -13.29 8.84 -8.12
N LEU A 157 -12.91 9.17 -9.34
CA LEU A 157 -11.74 8.58 -9.98
C LEU A 157 -10.90 9.62 -10.71
N VAL A 158 -9.59 9.35 -10.78
CA VAL A 158 -8.62 10.02 -11.65
C VAL A 158 -7.92 8.95 -12.48
N THR A 159 -7.76 9.18 -13.78
CA THR A 159 -7.14 8.21 -14.68
C THR A 159 -6.40 8.91 -15.82
N LYS A 160 -5.38 8.26 -16.36
CA LYS A 160 -4.86 8.58 -17.68
C LYS A 160 -5.85 8.08 -18.74
N VAL A 161 -6.13 8.90 -19.74
CA VAL A 161 -6.95 8.54 -20.90
C VAL A 161 -6.05 8.48 -22.11
N ASP A 162 -5.92 7.32 -22.73
CA ASP A 162 -5.07 7.17 -23.92
C ASP A 162 -5.75 7.73 -25.18
N TYR A 163 -6.97 7.32 -25.45
CA TYR A 163 -7.86 7.90 -26.47
C TYR A 163 -9.26 7.36 -26.25
N ALA A 164 -10.19 8.18 -25.83
CA ALA A 164 -11.57 7.74 -25.63
C ALA A 164 -12.56 8.86 -25.95
N PRO A 165 -12.87 9.09 -27.22
CA PRO A 165 -13.95 10.01 -27.56
C PRO A 165 -15.27 9.50 -26.97
N GLY A 166 -15.94 10.35 -26.19
CA GLY A 166 -17.23 10.03 -25.61
C GLY A 166 -17.23 9.20 -24.33
N CYS A 167 -16.08 8.99 -23.66
CA CYS A 167 -16.02 8.23 -22.41
C CYS A 167 -16.68 8.92 -21.20
N GLY A 168 -17.17 10.15 -21.34
CA GLY A 168 -17.79 10.91 -20.26
C GLY A 168 -16.83 11.46 -19.21
N LEU A 169 -15.53 11.16 -19.32
CA LEU A 169 -14.53 11.64 -18.40
C LEU A 169 -14.19 13.11 -18.66
N ARG A 170 -14.05 13.88 -17.57
CA ARG A 170 -13.73 15.30 -17.65
C ARG A 170 -12.22 15.49 -17.59
N LYS A 171 -11.67 16.23 -18.55
CA LYS A 171 -10.28 16.65 -18.51
C LYS A 171 -10.09 17.72 -17.45
N TRP A 172 -9.10 17.55 -16.57
CA TRP A 172 -8.76 18.59 -15.61
C TRP A 172 -8.07 19.79 -16.27
N THR A 173 -8.09 20.93 -15.60
CA THR A 173 -7.36 22.13 -16.00
C THR A 173 -5.97 22.15 -15.38
N GLY A 174 -5.02 22.87 -16.02
CA GLY A 174 -3.65 22.99 -15.55
C GLY A 174 -2.67 22.00 -16.18
N ARG A 175 -1.44 21.98 -15.66
CA ARG A 175 -0.36 21.13 -16.15
C ARG A 175 -0.57 19.69 -15.68
N GLN A 176 -0.84 18.80 -16.62
CA GLN A 176 -1.05 17.41 -16.33
C GLN A 176 0.27 16.66 -16.12
N PRO A 177 0.38 15.78 -15.13
CA PRO A 177 1.51 14.87 -15.00
C PRO A 177 1.47 13.82 -16.11
N GLN A 178 2.60 13.16 -16.35
CA GLN A 178 2.65 11.93 -17.16
C GLN A 178 2.15 10.77 -16.29
N ALA A 179 0.85 10.60 -16.22
CA ALA A 179 0.14 9.78 -15.27
C ALA A 179 0.07 8.28 -15.65
N ASP A 180 1.08 7.75 -16.33
CA ASP A 180 1.20 6.33 -16.68
C ASP A 180 1.66 5.49 -15.47
N THR A 181 0.82 5.43 -14.45
CA THR A 181 1.09 4.78 -13.18
C THR A 181 -0.22 4.60 -12.39
N HIS A 182 -0.17 3.98 -11.21
CA HIS A 182 -1.28 4.01 -10.25
C HIS A 182 -1.46 5.44 -9.72
N ASN A 183 -2.48 6.12 -10.21
CA ASN A 183 -2.84 7.47 -9.78
C ASN A 183 -3.69 7.37 -8.52
N PHE A 184 -3.10 7.47 -7.36
CA PHE A 184 -3.80 7.32 -6.10
C PHE A 184 -4.40 8.64 -5.64
N VAL A 185 -5.69 8.69 -5.38
CA VAL A 185 -6.43 9.91 -5.01
C VAL A 185 -7.24 9.71 -3.75
N PHE A 186 -7.31 10.75 -2.91
CA PHE A 186 -8.09 10.74 -1.68
C PHE A 186 -8.48 12.18 -1.25
N ARG A 187 -9.40 12.31 -0.31
CA ARG A 187 -9.66 13.58 0.38
C ARG A 187 -8.82 13.63 1.65
N ASP A 188 -8.00 14.65 1.79
CA ASP A 188 -7.28 14.92 3.03
C ASP A 188 -8.21 15.61 4.02
N HIS A 189 -8.60 14.91 5.07
CA HIS A 189 -9.52 15.43 6.10
C HIS A 189 -8.92 16.54 6.97
N ARG A 190 -7.60 16.77 6.95
CA ARG A 190 -6.97 17.89 7.67
C ARG A 190 -7.18 19.22 6.96
N THR A 191 -7.16 19.18 5.64
CA THR A 191 -7.27 20.38 4.79
C THR A 191 -8.60 20.47 4.06
N GLY A 192 -9.36 19.37 3.99
CA GLY A 192 -10.56 19.23 3.19
C GLY A 192 -10.32 19.18 1.68
N ARG A 193 -9.04 19.19 1.26
CA ARG A 193 -8.65 19.18 -0.15
C ARG A 193 -8.57 17.76 -0.70
N PHE A 194 -8.76 17.62 -2.00
CA PHE A 194 -8.42 16.41 -2.72
C PHE A 194 -6.93 16.39 -2.99
N VAL A 195 -6.31 15.25 -2.79
CA VAL A 195 -4.89 15.01 -3.02
C VAL A 195 -4.73 13.86 -3.99
N LEU A 196 -3.96 14.08 -5.04
CA LEU A 196 -3.55 13.07 -6.00
C LEU A 196 -2.06 12.79 -5.81
N ILE A 197 -1.71 11.56 -5.57
CA ILE A 197 -0.35 11.05 -5.64
C ILE A 197 -0.18 10.37 -6.99
N THR A 198 0.78 10.85 -7.76
CA THR A 198 1.04 10.43 -9.14
C THR A 198 2.54 10.33 -9.39
N ARG A 199 2.93 10.16 -10.65
CA ARG A 199 4.34 10.05 -11.06
C ARG A 199 4.72 11.20 -12.01
N ILE A 200 5.91 11.71 -11.80
CA ILE A 200 6.63 12.56 -12.77
C ILE A 200 7.97 11.92 -13.14
N TRP A 201 8.56 12.42 -14.21
CA TRP A 201 9.90 12.04 -14.65
C TRP A 201 10.85 13.21 -14.47
N ARG A 202 12.01 12.94 -13.84
CA ARG A 202 13.14 13.87 -13.79
C ARG A 202 14.44 13.13 -14.03
N ASN A 203 15.23 13.59 -14.98
CA ASN A 203 16.52 12.98 -15.35
C ASN A 203 16.43 11.47 -15.62
N GLY A 204 15.36 11.04 -16.29
CA GLY A 204 15.12 9.63 -16.60
C GLY A 204 14.61 8.76 -15.42
N GLN A 205 14.43 9.33 -14.24
CA GLN A 205 13.95 8.61 -13.05
C GLN A 205 12.47 8.85 -12.80
N ARG A 206 11.80 7.82 -12.32
CA ARG A 206 10.41 7.85 -11.84
C ARG A 206 10.37 8.38 -10.42
N ILE A 207 9.52 9.37 -10.17
CA ILE A 207 9.45 10.10 -8.89
C ILE A 207 7.99 10.29 -8.51
N ALA A 208 7.64 10.07 -7.24
CA ALA A 208 6.31 10.37 -6.74
C ALA A 208 6.10 11.89 -6.64
N ALA A 209 4.95 12.34 -7.10
CA ALA A 209 4.53 13.73 -7.08
C ALA A 209 3.12 13.88 -6.51
N LYS A 210 2.83 15.05 -5.98
CA LYS A 210 1.53 15.45 -5.42
C LYS A 210 0.90 16.54 -6.28
N CYS A 211 -0.41 16.43 -6.52
CA CYS A 211 -1.28 17.51 -6.98
C CYS A 211 -2.42 17.69 -5.97
N GLU A 212 -2.94 18.89 -5.81
CA GLU A 212 -4.04 19.22 -4.92
C GLU A 212 -5.18 19.92 -5.64
N SER A 213 -6.41 19.69 -5.18
CA SER A 213 -7.61 20.33 -5.69
C SER A 213 -8.61 20.63 -4.57
N SER A 214 -9.37 21.72 -4.70
CA SER A 214 -10.48 22.04 -3.81
C SER A 214 -11.82 21.54 -4.34
N ASP A 215 -11.93 21.23 -5.63
CA ASP A 215 -13.19 20.94 -6.32
C ASP A 215 -13.16 19.66 -7.18
N PHE A 216 -12.04 18.92 -7.13
CA PHE A 216 -11.78 17.72 -7.96
C PHE A 216 -11.71 17.97 -9.46
N ILE A 217 -11.66 19.22 -9.90
CA ILE A 217 -11.66 19.64 -11.31
C ILE A 217 -10.42 20.45 -11.64
N ASN A 218 -10.12 21.43 -10.78
CA ASN A 218 -8.98 22.32 -10.92
C ASN A 218 -7.85 21.85 -10.02
N TRP A 219 -6.76 21.36 -10.62
CA TRP A 219 -5.64 20.75 -9.91
C TRP A 219 -4.40 21.64 -9.97
N SER A 220 -3.62 21.63 -8.92
CA SER A 220 -2.30 22.27 -8.90
C SER A 220 -1.34 21.56 -9.88
N ASP A 221 -0.25 22.24 -10.22
CA ASP A 221 0.87 21.56 -10.88
C ASP A 221 1.44 20.45 -10.01
N PRO A 222 1.97 19.37 -10.63
CA PRO A 222 2.59 18.29 -9.88
C PRO A 222 3.89 18.74 -9.21
N VAL A 223 3.98 18.51 -7.90
CA VAL A 223 5.17 18.81 -7.08
C VAL A 223 5.78 17.49 -6.61
N GLU A 224 7.10 17.34 -6.79
CA GLU A 224 7.83 16.19 -6.27
C GLU A 224 7.73 16.11 -4.76
N ILE A 225 7.45 14.90 -4.24
CA ILE A 225 7.32 14.65 -2.80
C ILE A 225 8.24 13.53 -2.30
N PHE A 226 8.54 12.53 -3.15
CA PHE A 226 9.37 11.41 -2.75
C PHE A 226 10.09 10.77 -3.94
N ARG A 227 11.38 10.52 -3.80
CA ARG A 227 12.19 9.81 -4.78
C ARG A 227 12.97 8.66 -4.15
N GLY A 228 13.29 7.67 -4.95
CA GLY A 228 14.18 6.59 -4.58
C GLY A 228 15.67 6.99 -4.66
N ARG A 229 16.55 6.00 -4.52
CA ARG A 229 17.99 6.16 -4.42
C ARG A 229 18.71 5.88 -5.74
N GLY A 230 18.29 6.52 -6.82
CA GLY A 230 18.89 6.33 -8.13
C GLY A 230 18.06 5.44 -9.06
N PHE A 231 18.70 4.85 -10.06
CA PHE A 231 18.03 3.97 -11.03
C PHE A 231 17.68 2.61 -10.45
N GLU A 232 18.42 2.16 -9.45
CA GLU A 232 18.19 0.89 -8.75
C GLU A 232 16.91 0.89 -7.94
N ASP A 233 16.47 2.08 -7.49
CA ASP A 233 15.31 2.26 -6.62
C ASP A 233 14.45 3.42 -7.13
N GLN A 234 13.62 3.24 -8.14
CA GLN A 234 12.73 4.29 -8.66
C GLN A 234 11.32 4.15 -8.05
N ILE A 235 10.67 5.28 -7.77
CA ILE A 235 9.30 5.26 -7.24
C ILE A 235 8.31 5.17 -8.40
N TYR A 236 7.75 3.98 -8.59
CA TYR A 236 6.80 3.71 -9.67
C TYR A 236 5.41 4.27 -9.37
N SER A 237 4.90 4.02 -8.17
CA SER A 237 3.63 4.52 -7.64
C SER A 237 3.69 4.57 -6.12
N MET A 238 2.75 5.23 -5.47
CA MET A 238 2.70 5.31 -4.01
C MET A 238 1.27 5.54 -3.51
N PRO A 239 0.47 4.50 -3.26
CA PRO A 239 -0.76 4.61 -2.51
C PRO A 239 -0.53 5.18 -1.12
N VAL A 240 -1.41 6.07 -0.67
CA VAL A 240 -1.30 6.78 0.61
C VAL A 240 -2.54 6.58 1.45
N PHE A 241 -2.38 6.39 2.74
CA PHE A 241 -3.47 6.33 3.71
C PHE A 241 -3.08 7.06 5.00
N VAL A 242 -4.09 7.47 5.77
CA VAL A 242 -3.85 8.15 7.05
C VAL A 242 -3.99 7.15 8.19
N TYR A 243 -3.00 7.10 9.06
CA TYR A 243 -3.02 6.25 10.24
C TYR A 243 -2.53 6.99 11.48
N ASN A 244 -3.39 7.10 12.51
CA ASN A 244 -3.09 7.84 13.76
C ASN A 244 -2.54 9.26 13.53
N GLY A 245 -3.05 9.93 12.48
CA GLY A 245 -2.63 11.27 12.14
C GLY A 245 -1.29 11.37 11.40
N ILE A 246 -0.70 10.27 10.98
CA ILE A 246 0.48 10.20 10.11
C ILE A 246 0.02 9.76 8.72
N TYR A 247 0.56 10.37 7.67
CA TYR A 247 0.38 9.88 6.31
C TYR A 247 1.35 8.73 6.08
N MET A 248 0.81 7.58 5.70
CA MET A 248 1.56 6.37 5.38
C MET A 248 1.52 6.16 3.87
N GLY A 249 2.66 5.87 3.26
CA GLY A 249 2.79 5.57 1.85
C GLY A 249 3.28 4.14 1.63
N ILE A 250 2.82 3.52 0.55
CA ILE A 250 3.29 2.21 0.10
C ILE A 250 3.97 2.41 -1.27
N PRO A 251 5.22 2.91 -1.31
CA PRO A 251 5.93 3.08 -2.57
C PRO A 251 6.17 1.72 -3.24
N SER A 252 5.74 1.62 -4.50
CA SER A 252 6.16 0.57 -5.42
C SER A 252 7.53 0.95 -5.95
N VAL A 253 8.56 0.24 -5.53
CA VAL A 253 9.96 0.51 -5.89
C VAL A 253 10.35 -0.35 -7.07
N TYR A 254 10.59 0.29 -8.20
CA TYR A 254 11.02 -0.36 -9.43
C TYR A 254 12.54 -0.36 -9.54
N HIS A 255 13.08 -1.55 -9.77
CA HIS A 255 14.51 -1.80 -9.92
C HIS A 255 14.90 -1.84 -11.39
N GLU A 256 15.55 -0.78 -11.88
CA GLU A 256 16.03 -0.71 -13.27
C GLU A 256 17.54 -0.97 -13.37
N GLY A 257 18.34 -0.57 -12.51
CA GLY A 257 19.78 -0.76 -12.36
C GLY A 257 20.52 -1.63 -13.39
N ASP A 258 21.37 -2.54 -12.90
CA ASP A 258 22.13 -3.46 -13.74
C ASP A 258 21.27 -4.67 -14.15
N VAL A 259 21.25 -4.97 -15.45
CA VAL A 259 20.50 -6.09 -16.03
C VAL A 259 20.92 -7.47 -15.52
N THR A 260 22.10 -7.55 -14.92
CA THR A 260 22.64 -8.79 -14.34
C THR A 260 22.20 -9.02 -12.90
N GLU A 261 21.62 -8.01 -12.25
CA GLU A 261 21.12 -8.16 -10.89
C GLU A 261 19.84 -9.00 -10.84
N GLU A 262 19.72 -9.79 -9.78
CA GLU A 262 18.56 -10.67 -9.57
C GLU A 262 17.23 -9.90 -9.53
N ASN A 263 17.25 -8.73 -8.91
CA ASN A 263 16.08 -7.87 -8.78
C ASN A 263 15.82 -6.95 -9.98
N TYR A 264 16.66 -6.97 -11.05
CA TYR A 264 16.45 -6.15 -12.23
C TYR A 264 15.06 -6.33 -12.81
N ASP A 265 14.41 -5.23 -13.21
CA ASP A 265 13.11 -5.17 -13.85
C ASP A 265 11.97 -5.78 -12.99
N THR A 266 12.09 -5.63 -11.68
CA THR A 266 11.09 -6.07 -10.70
C THR A 266 10.53 -4.91 -9.88
N VAL A 267 9.45 -5.15 -9.13
CA VAL A 267 8.83 -4.13 -8.28
C VAL A 267 8.57 -4.69 -6.89
N ASP A 268 9.18 -4.07 -5.88
CA ASP A 268 8.95 -4.33 -4.46
C ASP A 268 8.07 -3.26 -3.82
N LEU A 269 7.49 -3.56 -2.67
CA LEU A 269 6.72 -2.59 -1.88
C LEU A 269 7.44 -2.26 -0.58
N ARG A 270 7.70 -0.98 -0.37
CA ARG A 270 8.27 -0.44 0.86
C ARG A 270 7.22 0.29 1.69
N LEU A 271 7.59 0.75 2.86
CA LEU A 271 6.78 1.61 3.71
C LEU A 271 7.46 2.95 3.87
N ALA A 272 6.72 4.02 3.59
CA ALA A 272 7.13 5.39 3.83
C ALA A 272 6.11 6.12 4.71
N TYR A 273 6.51 7.22 5.32
CA TYR A 273 5.63 8.05 6.12
C TYR A 273 5.93 9.53 5.94
N SER A 274 4.94 10.36 6.23
CA SER A 274 5.05 11.82 6.25
C SER A 274 4.12 12.42 7.30
N VAL A 275 4.52 13.54 7.89
CA VAL A 275 3.67 14.31 8.82
C VAL A 275 2.87 15.41 8.10
N ASN A 276 3.22 15.74 6.85
CA ASN A 276 2.68 16.90 6.13
C ASN A 276 2.40 16.68 4.64
N LEU A 277 2.55 15.45 4.11
CA LEU A 277 2.44 15.08 2.69
C LEU A 277 3.55 15.62 1.76
N ASP A 278 4.42 16.50 2.22
CA ASP A 278 5.47 17.12 1.40
C ASP A 278 6.82 16.45 1.59
N ASN A 279 7.12 16.04 2.82
CA ASN A 279 8.39 15.42 3.18
C ASN A 279 8.16 13.97 3.59
N TRP A 280 8.69 13.06 2.81
CA TRP A 280 8.52 11.63 3.01
C TRP A 280 9.84 10.96 3.37
N GLU A 281 9.76 9.97 4.24
CA GLU A 281 10.88 9.13 4.64
C GLU A 281 10.48 7.65 4.59
N GLU A 282 11.42 6.77 4.20
CA GLU A 282 11.23 5.33 4.40
C GLU A 282 11.19 5.01 5.89
N ALA A 283 10.25 4.16 6.31
CA ALA A 283 10.11 3.73 7.69
C ALA A 283 11.39 3.02 8.18
N VAL A 284 11.90 2.10 7.37
CA VAL A 284 13.22 1.49 7.51
C VAL A 284 13.86 1.44 6.12
N ILE A 285 15.01 2.08 5.98
CA ILE A 285 15.65 2.30 4.68
C ILE A 285 15.99 0.96 4.00
N GLY A 286 15.50 0.79 2.79
CA GLY A 286 15.80 -0.35 1.93
C GLY A 286 15.11 -1.67 2.31
N GLU A 287 14.29 -1.70 3.38
CA GLU A 287 13.55 -2.90 3.76
C GLU A 287 12.19 -2.96 3.06
N ASN A 288 11.85 -4.11 2.51
CA ASN A 288 10.56 -4.35 1.88
C ASN A 288 9.47 -4.60 2.92
N PHE A 289 8.35 -3.91 2.79
CA PHE A 289 7.17 -4.02 3.65
C PHE A 289 6.27 -5.20 3.22
N ILE A 290 6.05 -5.35 1.91
CA ILE A 290 5.47 -6.54 1.32
C ILE A 290 6.54 -7.11 0.40
N GLU A 291 7.07 -8.29 0.75
CA GLU A 291 8.10 -8.94 -0.04
C GLU A 291 7.51 -9.65 -1.24
N ARG A 292 8.24 -9.66 -2.35
CA ARG A 292 7.91 -10.53 -3.48
C ARG A 292 7.96 -12.00 -3.03
N GLY A 293 7.29 -12.86 -3.77
CA GLY A 293 7.41 -14.31 -3.65
C GLY A 293 8.78 -14.79 -4.10
N SER A 294 9.07 -16.06 -3.87
CA SER A 294 10.31 -16.73 -4.27
C SER A 294 10.24 -17.32 -5.67
N GLY A 295 11.40 -17.57 -6.25
CA GLY A 295 11.54 -18.16 -7.59
C GLY A 295 11.52 -17.14 -8.71
N ASN A 296 11.51 -17.65 -9.95
CA ASN A 296 11.52 -16.88 -11.17
C ASN A 296 10.46 -17.38 -12.13
N TYR A 297 10.04 -16.51 -13.06
CA TYR A 297 9.12 -16.85 -14.14
C TYR A 297 9.66 -18.01 -15.01
N PRO A 298 8.81 -18.98 -15.40
CA PRO A 298 7.39 -19.10 -15.08
C PRO A 298 7.06 -19.91 -13.82
N GLU A 299 8.04 -20.59 -13.19
CA GLU A 299 7.80 -21.56 -12.10
C GLU A 299 7.76 -20.94 -10.71
N GLY A 300 8.09 -19.64 -10.57
CA GLY A 300 8.08 -18.93 -9.29
C GLY A 300 6.70 -18.76 -8.67
N GLU A 301 6.66 -18.28 -7.43
CA GLU A 301 5.41 -17.92 -6.77
C GLU A 301 4.68 -16.83 -7.57
N PHE A 302 3.36 -16.76 -7.46
CA PHE A 302 2.50 -15.89 -8.29
C PHE A 302 2.84 -14.39 -8.19
N ASP A 303 3.61 -13.98 -7.21
CA ASP A 303 4.01 -12.60 -6.94
C ASP A 303 5.55 -12.42 -6.87
N CYS A 304 6.31 -13.30 -7.52
CA CYS A 304 7.78 -13.25 -7.46
C CYS A 304 8.42 -12.14 -8.31
N GLY A 305 7.68 -11.52 -9.23
CA GLY A 305 8.19 -10.49 -10.14
C GLY A 305 7.84 -9.06 -9.75
N CYS A 306 6.57 -8.72 -9.70
CA CYS A 306 6.10 -7.35 -9.47
C CYS A 306 4.90 -7.33 -8.54
N ILE A 307 4.89 -6.39 -7.57
CA ILE A 307 3.78 -6.24 -6.64
C ILE A 307 3.26 -4.79 -6.67
N TYR A 308 1.94 -4.63 -6.69
CA TYR A 308 1.26 -3.33 -6.61
C TYR A 308 0.11 -3.40 -5.62
N ALA A 309 0.12 -2.60 -4.56
CA ALA A 309 -0.88 -2.64 -3.50
C ALA A 309 -1.92 -1.52 -3.59
N ALA A 310 -3.06 -1.79 -2.98
CA ALA A 310 -4.04 -0.79 -2.59
C ALA A 310 -3.71 -0.21 -1.20
N ALA A 311 -4.36 0.89 -0.83
CA ALA A 311 -4.41 1.33 0.56
C ALA A 311 -5.10 0.26 1.42
N PRO A 312 -4.71 0.09 2.70
CA PRO A 312 -5.24 -0.99 3.52
C PRO A 312 -6.70 -0.78 3.92
N VAL A 313 -7.43 -1.88 4.02
CA VAL A 313 -8.77 -1.92 4.60
C VAL A 313 -8.69 -2.38 6.06
N PRO A 314 -9.12 -1.55 7.03
CA PRO A 314 -9.12 -1.92 8.43
C PRO A 314 -10.30 -2.84 8.78
N GLU A 315 -10.00 -3.98 9.41
CA GLU A 315 -11.00 -4.93 9.90
C GLU A 315 -10.58 -5.49 11.26
N GLY A 316 -11.43 -5.39 12.28
CA GLY A 316 -11.13 -5.85 13.63
C GLY A 316 -9.80 -5.31 14.17
N LYS A 317 -8.88 -6.18 14.55
CA LYS A 317 -7.54 -5.85 15.04
C LYS A 317 -6.49 -5.75 13.93
N ARG A 318 -6.85 -5.94 12.65
CA ARG A 318 -5.92 -6.02 11.53
C ARG A 318 -6.15 -4.92 10.49
N LEU A 319 -5.11 -4.69 9.69
CA LEU A 319 -5.11 -3.95 8.43
C LEU A 319 -4.86 -4.96 7.31
N TYR A 320 -5.76 -5.05 6.35
CA TYR A 320 -5.61 -5.91 5.18
C TYR A 320 -5.12 -5.11 3.98
N PHE A 321 -4.00 -5.53 3.43
CA PHE A 321 -3.34 -4.95 2.26
C PHE A 321 -3.62 -5.84 1.07
N TYR A 322 -4.55 -5.43 0.22
CA TYR A 322 -4.82 -6.11 -1.05
C TYR A 322 -3.79 -5.69 -2.09
N TYR A 323 -3.32 -6.65 -2.89
CA TYR A 323 -2.33 -6.37 -3.91
C TYR A 323 -2.50 -7.24 -5.15
N MET A 324 -2.01 -6.72 -6.28
CA MET A 324 -1.77 -7.48 -7.51
C MET A 324 -0.31 -7.95 -7.51
N GLY A 325 -0.11 -9.26 -7.65
CA GLY A 325 1.19 -9.90 -7.74
C GLY A 325 1.38 -10.54 -9.11
N GLY A 326 2.42 -10.12 -9.84
CA GLY A 326 2.82 -10.71 -11.11
C GLY A 326 4.02 -11.64 -10.90
N ASN A 327 3.99 -12.81 -11.53
CA ASN A 327 5.04 -13.83 -11.40
C ASN A 327 6.27 -13.59 -12.30
N GLY A 328 6.28 -12.54 -13.12
CA GLY A 328 7.37 -12.22 -14.03
C GLY A 328 7.85 -10.77 -13.92
N ARG A 329 8.94 -10.48 -14.65
CA ARG A 329 9.55 -9.15 -14.72
C ARG A 329 8.59 -8.12 -15.34
N HIS A 330 8.79 -6.85 -15.01
CA HIS A 330 7.90 -5.76 -15.40
C HIS A 330 7.74 -5.63 -16.93
N THR A 331 8.81 -5.80 -17.70
CA THR A 331 8.78 -5.70 -19.17
C THR A 331 8.58 -7.06 -19.87
N GLY A 332 8.51 -8.16 -19.12
CA GLY A 332 8.35 -9.52 -19.65
C GLY A 332 6.90 -10.02 -19.70
N PHE A 333 6.73 -11.26 -20.14
CA PHE A 333 5.50 -11.98 -19.84
C PHE A 333 5.38 -12.17 -18.33
N ARG A 334 4.17 -12.05 -17.82
CA ARG A 334 3.78 -12.39 -16.46
C ARG A 334 2.28 -12.61 -16.40
N GLU A 335 1.87 -13.49 -15.54
CA GLU A 335 0.50 -13.66 -15.10
C GLU A 335 0.33 -12.94 -13.78
N THR A 336 -0.76 -12.16 -13.64
CA THR A 336 -1.00 -11.36 -12.46
C THR A 336 -2.20 -11.87 -11.68
N SER A 337 -2.02 -12.01 -10.38
CA SER A 337 -3.00 -12.56 -9.45
C SER A 337 -3.34 -11.54 -8.36
N PHE A 338 -4.60 -11.54 -7.93
CA PHE A 338 -5.07 -10.71 -6.82
C PHE A 338 -5.04 -11.50 -5.52
N SER A 339 -4.43 -10.92 -4.52
CA SER A 339 -4.25 -11.51 -3.20
C SER A 339 -4.28 -10.43 -2.10
N ARG A 340 -4.02 -10.82 -0.87
CA ARG A 340 -3.83 -9.90 0.25
C ARG A 340 -2.84 -10.41 1.26
N GLY A 341 -2.42 -9.52 2.13
CA GLY A 341 -1.75 -9.85 3.38
C GLY A 341 -2.29 -8.98 4.52
N CYS A 342 -1.87 -9.23 5.74
CA CYS A 342 -2.35 -8.49 6.89
C CYS A 342 -1.23 -8.07 7.83
N LEU A 343 -1.49 -6.99 8.56
CA LEU A 343 -0.70 -6.47 9.65
C LEU A 343 -1.59 -6.26 10.87
N GLU A 344 -1.11 -6.54 12.06
CA GLU A 344 -1.78 -6.10 13.29
C GLU A 344 -1.75 -4.58 13.38
N LYS A 345 -2.86 -3.98 13.81
CA LYS A 345 -2.94 -2.51 13.97
C LYS A 345 -1.87 -2.03 14.91
N ASP A 346 -1.30 -0.86 14.60
CA ASP A 346 -0.22 -0.19 15.34
C ASP A 346 1.18 -0.82 15.20
N CYS A 347 1.33 -1.97 14.52
CA CYS A 347 2.56 -2.75 14.43
C CYS A 347 3.36 -2.53 13.13
N PHE A 348 3.46 -1.31 12.62
CA PHE A 348 4.23 -1.05 11.38
C PHE A 348 5.73 -1.20 11.56
N VAL A 349 6.23 -0.74 12.69
CA VAL A 349 7.63 -0.81 13.09
C VAL A 349 7.74 -1.10 14.58
N TYR A 350 8.85 -1.67 14.98
CA TYR A 350 9.15 -1.93 16.38
C TYR A 350 10.65 -1.78 16.67
N TYR A 351 10.98 -1.43 17.91
CA TYR A 351 12.35 -1.52 18.38
C TYR A 351 12.60 -2.88 19.00
N GLY A 352 13.67 -3.53 18.55
CA GLY A 352 14.17 -4.77 19.12
C GLY A 352 15.61 -4.62 19.59
N GLN A 353 16.09 -5.57 20.41
CA GLN A 353 17.48 -5.63 20.84
C GLN A 353 18.40 -5.97 19.66
N LYS A 354 19.52 -5.26 19.52
CA LYS A 354 20.61 -5.62 18.59
C LYS A 354 21.32 -6.90 19.08
N ASN A 355 21.62 -6.93 20.37
CA ASN A 355 22.19 -8.07 21.08
C ASN A 355 21.22 -8.52 22.16
N LYS A 356 20.68 -9.73 22.03
CA LYS A 356 19.67 -10.30 22.93
C LYS A 356 20.18 -10.56 24.36
N ALA A 357 21.49 -10.66 24.54
CA ALA A 357 22.12 -10.84 25.86
C ALA A 357 22.31 -9.54 26.64
N GLN A 358 21.93 -8.40 26.08
CA GLN A 358 22.10 -7.09 26.69
C GLN A 358 20.78 -6.34 26.74
N GLU A 359 20.59 -5.53 27.76
CA GLU A 359 19.44 -4.62 27.87
C GLU A 359 19.43 -3.62 26.70
N ALA A 360 18.24 -3.34 26.19
CA ALA A 360 18.02 -2.25 25.24
C ALA A 360 17.32 -1.08 25.92
N VAL A 361 17.81 0.11 25.70
CA VAL A 361 17.22 1.35 26.21
C VAL A 361 16.69 2.17 25.05
N LEU A 362 15.44 2.64 25.18
CA LEU A 362 14.77 3.56 24.29
C LEU A 362 14.40 4.81 25.06
N THR A 363 14.88 5.95 24.62
CA THR A 363 14.52 7.23 25.24
C THR A 363 13.81 8.11 24.21
N THR A 364 12.70 8.72 24.61
CA THR A 364 12.00 9.70 23.79
C THR A 364 12.56 11.10 24.04
N ASN A 365 12.38 12.00 23.08
CA ASN A 365 12.45 13.42 23.35
C ASN A 365 11.32 13.81 24.32
N PRO A 366 11.47 14.88 25.10
CA PRO A 366 10.39 15.36 25.96
C PRO A 366 9.12 15.62 25.17
N PHE A 367 7.99 15.11 25.65
CA PHE A 367 6.68 15.40 25.09
C PHE A 367 5.62 15.58 26.17
N PHE A 368 4.60 16.34 25.85
CA PHE A 368 3.49 16.53 26.77
C PHE A 368 2.47 15.42 26.61
N PHE A 369 2.07 14.82 27.70
CA PHE A 369 0.92 13.93 27.74
C PHE A 369 -0.03 14.34 28.87
N TYR A 370 -1.31 14.09 28.64
CA TYR A 370 -2.37 14.39 29.60
C TYR A 370 -2.99 13.09 30.10
N GLY A 371 -3.05 12.93 31.41
CA GLY A 371 -3.68 11.78 32.05
C GLY A 371 -2.72 10.87 32.81
N LYS A 372 -3.31 10.00 33.61
CA LYS A 372 -2.60 9.09 34.52
C LYS A 372 -2.29 7.70 33.91
N ASN A 373 -2.76 7.44 32.69
CA ASN A 373 -2.66 6.13 32.07
C ASN A 373 -1.69 6.16 30.89
N LEU A 374 -0.60 5.42 30.99
CA LEU A 374 0.28 5.09 29.89
C LEU A 374 0.08 3.62 29.53
N SER A 375 0.07 3.32 28.24
CA SER A 375 0.12 1.94 27.74
C SER A 375 1.23 1.83 26.72
N VAL A 376 1.88 0.69 26.69
CA VAL A 376 2.93 0.37 25.71
C VAL A 376 2.50 -0.86 24.91
N LEU A 377 2.79 -0.83 23.60
CA LEU A 377 2.58 -1.99 22.74
C LEU A 377 3.83 -2.87 22.80
N VAL A 378 3.70 -4.07 23.33
CA VAL A 378 4.83 -4.96 23.64
C VAL A 378 4.61 -6.33 23.02
N ARG A 379 5.63 -6.85 22.37
CA ARG A 379 5.78 -8.26 22.02
C ARG A 379 6.95 -8.81 22.84
N ALA A 380 6.66 -9.50 23.93
CA ALA A 380 7.68 -10.04 24.82
C ALA A 380 7.51 -11.57 24.95
N GLY A 381 8.62 -12.30 24.87
CA GLY A 381 8.66 -13.72 25.21
C GLY A 381 8.55 -13.93 26.72
N GLU A 382 8.42 -15.19 27.15
CA GLU A 382 8.25 -15.56 28.56
C GLU A 382 9.41 -15.10 29.47
N GLU A 383 10.64 -15.11 28.93
CA GLU A 383 11.86 -14.68 29.64
C GLU A 383 12.19 -13.21 29.47
N SER A 384 11.36 -12.43 28.77
CA SER A 384 11.61 -11.03 28.48
C SER A 384 10.97 -10.11 29.51
N SER A 385 11.67 -9.06 29.92
CA SER A 385 11.14 -8.01 30.79
C SER A 385 11.17 -6.65 30.08
N VAL A 386 10.18 -5.81 30.41
CA VAL A 386 10.12 -4.42 29.97
C VAL A 386 9.93 -3.56 31.19
N ALA A 387 10.71 -2.49 31.31
CA ALA A 387 10.52 -1.44 32.29
C ALA A 387 10.23 -0.11 31.61
N VAL A 388 9.48 0.74 32.25
CA VAL A 388 9.14 2.07 31.77
C VAL A 388 9.54 3.10 32.85
N GLU A 389 10.29 4.12 32.45
CA GLU A 389 10.71 5.17 33.36
C GLU A 389 10.24 6.52 32.79
N VAL A 390 9.76 7.39 33.67
CA VAL A 390 9.52 8.79 33.35
C VAL A 390 10.70 9.58 33.88
N LEU A 391 11.36 10.33 33.02
CA LEU A 391 12.48 11.18 33.38
C LEU A 391 12.02 12.64 33.56
N ASP A 392 12.62 13.37 34.47
CA ASP A 392 12.48 14.81 34.58
C ASP A 392 13.29 15.55 33.49
N ASN A 393 13.27 16.87 33.50
CA ASN A 393 14.00 17.69 32.53
C ASN A 393 15.52 17.60 32.67
N GLU A 394 16.01 17.12 33.80
CA GLU A 394 17.44 16.89 34.07
C GLU A 394 17.89 15.49 33.69
N GLY A 395 16.93 14.64 33.28
CA GLY A 395 17.17 13.23 32.90
C GLY A 395 17.23 12.27 34.10
N CYS A 396 16.85 12.75 35.30
CA CYS A 396 16.74 11.89 36.47
C CYS A 396 15.43 11.13 36.47
N VAL A 397 15.46 9.90 36.97
CA VAL A 397 14.25 9.06 37.03
C VAL A 397 13.29 9.64 38.08
N HIS A 398 12.13 10.08 37.59
CA HIS A 398 11.05 10.59 38.43
C HIS A 398 10.16 9.48 38.96
N ILE A 399 9.82 8.49 38.11
CA ILE A 399 9.03 7.31 38.47
C ILE A 399 9.34 6.12 37.57
N LYS A 400 9.23 4.95 38.15
CA LYS A 400 9.35 3.64 37.46
C LYS A 400 8.03 2.90 37.40
N GLY A 401 7.87 2.09 36.37
CA GLY A 401 6.71 1.23 36.22
C GLY A 401 7.03 0.04 35.31
N LYS A 402 6.10 -0.90 35.25
CA LYS A 402 6.18 -2.07 34.37
C LYS A 402 4.88 -2.24 33.61
N PRO A 403 4.90 -2.73 32.36
CA PRO A 403 3.69 -3.17 31.69
C PRO A 403 3.00 -4.25 32.52
N GLY A 404 1.69 -4.11 32.73
CA GLY A 404 0.89 -5.10 33.45
C GLY A 404 1.01 -6.50 32.82
N GLN A 405 0.58 -7.50 33.56
CA GLN A 405 0.58 -8.89 33.08
C GLN A 405 -0.33 -9.05 31.85
N ARG A 406 -0.05 -10.08 31.06
CA ARG A 406 -0.89 -10.49 29.93
C ARG A 406 -2.30 -10.83 30.42
N THR A 407 -3.32 -10.40 29.73
CA THR A 407 -4.69 -10.85 29.96
C THR A 407 -4.84 -12.27 29.43
N GLU A 408 -5.27 -13.21 30.27
CA GLU A 408 -5.25 -14.69 30.07
C GLU A 408 -6.05 -15.22 28.85
N ASN A 409 -6.70 -14.39 28.04
CA ASN A 409 -7.66 -14.84 27.03
C ASN A 409 -7.16 -14.83 25.57
N GLU A 410 -5.86 -14.60 25.29
CA GLU A 410 -5.34 -14.60 23.93
C GLU A 410 -4.23 -15.63 23.74
N THR A 411 -4.58 -16.75 23.09
CA THR A 411 -3.79 -18.00 22.97
C THR A 411 -2.85 -18.07 21.77
N GLU A 412 -2.59 -17.01 21.04
CA GLU A 412 -1.56 -17.02 20.00
C GLU A 412 -0.25 -16.41 20.51
N GLY A 413 0.72 -17.26 20.80
CA GLY A 413 2.07 -16.84 21.16
C GLY A 413 2.69 -16.01 20.04
N GLY A 414 3.13 -14.78 20.37
CA GLY A 414 3.85 -13.88 19.45
C GLY A 414 3.11 -12.65 18.95
N SER A 415 1.84 -12.41 19.30
CA SER A 415 1.14 -11.16 19.00
C SER A 415 1.61 -10.01 19.89
N ALA A 416 1.60 -8.77 19.34
CA ALA A 416 1.86 -7.57 20.12
C ALA A 416 0.61 -7.14 20.88
N GLU A 417 0.78 -6.75 22.14
CA GLU A 417 -0.33 -6.37 23.02
C GLU A 417 -0.13 -5.00 23.65
N TRP A 418 -1.21 -4.22 23.70
CA TRP A 418 -1.26 -3.01 24.49
C TRP A 418 -1.36 -3.34 25.97
N ARG A 419 -0.29 -3.05 26.73
CA ARG A 419 -0.25 -3.25 28.17
C ARG A 419 -0.22 -1.93 28.90
N LYS A 420 -1.14 -1.73 29.85
CA LYS A 420 -1.14 -0.57 30.73
C LYS A 420 0.08 -0.64 31.65
N VAL A 421 0.78 0.47 31.78
CA VAL A 421 1.91 0.58 32.71
C VAL A 421 1.36 0.67 34.13
N VAL A 422 1.85 -0.21 35.00
CA VAL A 422 1.64 -0.19 36.45
C VAL A 422 2.84 0.51 37.05
N TRP A 423 2.60 1.66 37.68
CA TRP A 423 3.62 2.46 38.29
C TRP A 423 3.95 1.97 39.69
N GLU A 424 5.21 2.09 40.11
CA GLU A 424 5.63 1.94 41.51
C GLU A 424 4.97 3.06 42.34
N GLU A 425 4.78 2.85 43.67
CA GLU A 425 4.03 3.77 44.51
C GLU A 425 4.58 5.22 44.44
N GLY A 426 3.70 6.18 44.22
CA GLY A 426 4.05 7.62 44.18
C GLY A 426 3.49 8.41 42.98
N PHE A 427 2.95 7.78 41.95
CA PHE A 427 2.36 8.48 40.81
C PHE A 427 0.87 8.71 41.04
N GLY A 428 0.52 9.89 41.59
CA GLY A 428 -0.90 10.21 41.62
C GLY A 428 -1.45 10.94 42.81
N ASN A 429 -0.71 11.85 43.39
CA ASN A 429 -1.28 12.93 44.24
C ASN A 429 -1.25 14.26 43.56
#